data_3f8c887ed5fee2f3c5b0e69341c60195
#
_entry.id   3f8c887ed5fee2f3c5b0e69341c60195
#
_cell.length_a   1.000
_cell.length_b   1.000
_cell.length_c   1.000
_cell.angle_alpha   90.00
_cell.angle_beta   90.00
_cell.angle_gamma   90.00
#
_symmetry.space_group_name_H-M   'P 1'
#
loop_
_entity.id
_entity.type
_entity.pdbx_description
1 polymer ?
#
loop_
_entity_poly.entity_id
_entity_poly.type
_entity_poly.pdbx_seq_one_letter_code
_entity_poly.pdbx_strand_id
1 'polypeptide(L)'
;MQITTRTWNNYIARLSRLNEAAGQKMREYIRLHGTENTEELISYAYAVITRYGEGSAELACQMYDALAEAEGMLLPAAEPAATASYGEVARMVHATKDQNPENLPSGVSRLVKRAGADTTLHNAVRDGAQWAWVPHGDTCPFCITLASRGWQTASKKMLKNGHAEHIHSNCNCEFAVRFHSGTSVAGYDPEKYLKQYRNAGSDVNAMRRIDYAARKDAINAQKRAAYAAQAYRNDLGAASKIILTRRAKSVEISVKQVESYKTPVFVSDKASIKPKALHKANQNTEHALTDWGVNINRKPKIVIVSDDELRGALGIYDPCENIVYYAESIGKKAVQEASGGAGVIEAHEMWHMKQAEDFRQAGWTITRENRGEYLDALCKKCKERIDKLGVTRDNVGGISKYAADMYLVERYDEVEAEFMSLRRRT
;
A
#
# COMPACT_ATOMS: atom_id res chain seq x y z
N MET A 1 39.59 -19.32 -2.19
CA MET A 1 38.28 -19.79 -1.74
C MET A 1 37.19 -18.94 -2.39
N GLN A 2 36.01 -19.47 -2.60
CA GLN A 2 34.83 -18.67 -3.04
C GLN A 2 33.77 -18.74 -1.97
N ILE A 3 33.32 -17.57 -1.50
CA ILE A 3 32.11 -17.47 -0.66
C ILE A 3 30.94 -17.87 -1.54
N THR A 4 30.29 -18.99 -1.23
CA THR A 4 29.24 -19.53 -2.07
C THR A 4 28.04 -18.59 -2.11
N THR A 5 27.31 -18.59 -3.21
CA THR A 5 26.04 -17.84 -3.34
C THR A 5 25.07 -18.18 -2.21
N ARG A 6 25.00 -19.43 -1.77
CA ARG A 6 24.14 -19.86 -0.67
C ARG A 6 24.53 -19.21 0.66
N THR A 7 25.81 -19.25 1.01
CA THR A 7 26.31 -18.66 2.27
C THR A 7 26.08 -17.16 2.28
N TRP A 8 26.45 -16.48 1.20
CA TRP A 8 26.26 -15.03 1.06
C TRP A 8 24.79 -14.63 1.10
N ASN A 9 23.93 -15.29 0.33
CA ASN A 9 22.51 -14.97 0.31
C ASN A 9 21.82 -15.26 1.65
N ASN A 10 22.22 -16.30 2.40
CA ASN A 10 21.70 -16.55 3.73
C ASN A 10 22.05 -15.43 4.71
N TYR A 11 23.31 -14.95 4.67
CA TYR A 11 23.75 -13.81 5.47
C TYR A 11 22.93 -12.56 5.13
N ILE A 12 22.84 -12.20 3.85
CA ILE A 12 22.05 -11.06 3.37
C ILE A 12 20.57 -11.19 3.79
N ALA A 13 19.97 -12.36 3.65
CA ALA A 13 18.56 -12.57 4.01
C ALA A 13 18.32 -12.40 5.52
N ARG A 14 19.28 -12.78 6.38
CA ARG A 14 19.18 -12.56 7.83
C ARG A 14 19.28 -11.08 8.17
N LEU A 15 20.25 -10.35 7.59
CA LEU A 15 20.39 -8.90 7.77
C LEU A 15 19.15 -8.14 7.28
N SER A 16 18.63 -8.49 6.09
CA SER A 16 17.43 -7.87 5.53
C SER A 16 16.23 -8.03 6.45
N ARG A 17 16.02 -9.21 7.04
CA ARG A 17 14.92 -9.44 8.00
C ARG A 17 15.04 -8.56 9.24
N LEU A 18 16.25 -8.36 9.78
CA LEU A 18 16.45 -7.45 10.93
C LEU A 18 16.12 -6.01 10.55
N ASN A 19 16.60 -5.55 9.39
CA ASN A 19 16.36 -4.20 8.91
C ASN A 19 14.89 -3.93 8.63
N GLU A 20 14.19 -4.88 8.00
CA GLU A 20 12.76 -4.80 7.75
C GLU A 20 11.94 -4.80 9.05
N ALA A 21 12.28 -5.68 10.00
CA ALA A 21 11.61 -5.76 11.29
C ALA A 21 11.76 -4.45 12.08
N ALA A 22 12.94 -3.85 12.09
CA ALA A 22 13.17 -2.55 12.73
C ALA A 22 12.33 -1.44 12.07
N GLY A 23 12.33 -1.36 10.75
CA GLY A 23 11.50 -0.41 10.01
C GLY A 23 10.01 -0.62 10.23
N GLN A 24 9.57 -1.88 10.32
CA GLN A 24 8.17 -2.21 10.58
C GLN A 24 7.74 -1.81 12.00
N LYS A 25 8.59 -2.04 13.01
CA LYS A 25 8.33 -1.57 14.38
C LYS A 25 8.15 -0.06 14.43
N MET A 26 8.98 0.68 13.71
CA MET A 26 8.85 2.13 13.62
C MET A 26 7.56 2.57 12.92
N ARG A 27 7.17 1.92 11.82
CA ARG A 27 5.88 2.17 11.14
C ARG A 27 4.69 1.90 12.04
N GLU A 28 4.73 0.79 12.79
CA GLU A 28 3.68 0.41 13.73
C GLU A 28 3.54 1.45 14.85
N TYR A 29 4.66 1.88 15.42
CA TYR A 29 4.67 2.92 16.45
C TYR A 29 4.05 4.24 15.95
N ILE A 30 4.50 4.72 14.78
CA ILE A 30 3.97 5.96 14.17
C ILE A 30 2.47 5.84 13.90
N ARG A 31 2.01 4.69 13.44
CA ARG A 31 0.58 4.45 13.19
C ARG A 31 -0.28 4.51 14.46
N LEU A 32 0.25 4.04 15.60
CA LEU A 32 -0.46 3.99 16.88
C LEU A 32 -0.37 5.29 17.69
N HIS A 33 0.78 5.95 17.65
CA HIS A 33 1.11 7.07 18.55
C HIS A 33 1.31 8.40 17.80
N GLY A 34 1.38 8.37 16.46
CA GLY A 34 1.71 9.56 15.69
C GLY A 34 3.19 9.95 15.80
N THR A 35 3.49 11.20 15.47
CA THR A 35 4.84 11.78 15.52
C THR A 35 4.92 13.04 16.39
N GLU A 36 3.84 13.39 17.09
CA GLU A 36 3.70 14.64 17.81
C GLU A 36 4.65 14.71 19.03
N ASN A 37 4.71 13.62 19.81
CA ASN A 37 5.61 13.53 20.94
C ASN A 37 7.02 13.12 20.49
N THR A 38 7.85 14.13 20.21
CA THR A 38 9.21 13.94 19.67
C THR A 38 10.12 13.18 20.61
N GLU A 39 10.01 13.39 21.93
CA GLU A 39 10.87 12.76 22.93
C GLU A 39 10.59 11.25 23.02
N GLU A 40 9.33 10.87 23.08
CA GLU A 40 8.94 9.45 23.04
C GLU A 40 9.31 8.79 21.71
N LEU A 41 9.13 9.50 20.59
CA LEU A 41 9.50 9.04 19.26
C LEU A 41 11.01 8.73 19.17
N ILE A 42 11.87 9.63 19.71
CA ILE A 42 13.31 9.44 19.78
C ILE A 42 13.65 8.23 20.67
N SER A 43 13.05 8.17 21.85
CA SER A 43 13.29 7.09 22.81
C SER A 43 12.91 5.72 22.24
N TYR A 44 11.77 5.63 21.56
CA TYR A 44 11.33 4.41 20.90
C TYR A 44 12.26 4.03 19.74
N ALA A 45 12.59 5.00 18.87
CA ALA A 45 13.52 4.78 17.76
C ALA A 45 14.90 4.31 18.25
N TYR A 46 15.41 4.88 19.33
CA TYR A 46 16.66 4.49 19.95
C TYR A 46 16.62 3.05 20.46
N ALA A 47 15.56 2.66 21.18
CA ALA A 47 15.39 1.29 21.66
C ALA A 47 15.34 0.27 20.52
N VAL A 48 14.62 0.59 19.43
CA VAL A 48 14.56 -0.26 18.24
C VAL A 48 15.92 -0.37 17.57
N ILE A 49 16.62 0.76 17.36
CA ILE A 49 17.93 0.80 16.70
C ILE A 49 18.96 0.03 17.53
N THR A 50 18.97 0.18 18.84
CA THR A 50 19.88 -0.55 19.73
C THR A 50 19.65 -2.04 19.61
N ARG A 51 18.43 -2.52 19.83
CA ARG A 51 18.10 -3.94 19.81
C ARG A 51 18.42 -4.63 18.48
N TYR A 52 17.96 -4.03 17.36
CA TYR A 52 18.16 -4.62 16.05
C TYR A 52 19.56 -4.37 15.50
N GLY A 53 20.21 -3.28 15.92
CA GLY A 53 21.59 -2.96 15.58
C GLY A 53 22.58 -3.93 16.23
N GLU A 54 22.37 -4.29 17.50
CA GLU A 54 23.13 -5.35 18.17
C GLU A 54 23.00 -6.69 17.42
N GLY A 55 21.80 -7.05 17.00
CA GLY A 55 21.58 -8.25 16.17
C GLY A 55 22.28 -8.19 14.81
N SER A 56 22.34 -7.00 14.19
CA SER A 56 23.06 -6.77 12.93
C SER A 56 24.58 -6.88 13.12
N ALA A 57 25.12 -6.32 14.19
CA ALA A 57 26.52 -6.41 14.57
C ALA A 57 26.95 -7.86 14.87
N GLU A 58 26.12 -8.59 15.62
CA GLU A 58 26.37 -10.00 15.93
C GLU A 58 26.39 -10.88 14.68
N LEU A 59 25.46 -10.67 13.73
CA LEU A 59 25.48 -11.39 12.46
C LEU A 59 26.74 -11.08 11.65
N ALA A 60 27.23 -9.84 11.70
CA ALA A 60 28.45 -9.45 11.03
C ALA A 60 29.69 -10.12 11.68
N CYS A 61 29.73 -10.22 13.02
CA CYS A 61 30.77 -10.99 13.72
C CYS A 61 30.77 -12.46 13.28
N GLN A 62 29.60 -13.11 13.31
CA GLN A 62 29.48 -14.52 12.89
C GLN A 62 29.95 -14.74 11.44
N MET A 63 29.61 -13.85 10.53
CA MET A 63 30.07 -13.95 9.14
C MET A 63 31.59 -13.71 9.01
N TYR A 64 32.11 -12.76 9.76
CA TYR A 64 33.52 -12.43 9.77
C TYR A 64 34.37 -13.60 10.27
N ASP A 65 34.00 -14.17 11.43
CA ASP A 65 34.70 -15.31 12.04
C ASP A 65 34.63 -16.57 11.16
N ALA A 66 33.44 -16.84 10.58
CA ALA A 66 33.31 -17.95 9.65
C ALA A 66 34.17 -17.81 8.39
N LEU A 67 34.37 -16.57 7.90
CA LEU A 67 35.30 -16.32 6.78
C LEU A 67 36.76 -16.49 7.19
N ALA A 68 37.14 -15.98 8.35
CA ALA A 68 38.49 -16.15 8.88
C ALA A 68 38.83 -17.62 9.06
N GLU A 69 37.95 -18.41 9.67
CA GLU A 69 38.10 -19.85 9.83
C GLU A 69 38.22 -20.57 8.47
N ALA A 70 37.32 -20.26 7.54
CA ALA A 70 37.32 -20.87 6.21
C ALA A 70 38.55 -20.54 5.37
N GLU A 71 39.21 -19.41 5.63
CA GLU A 71 40.50 -19.01 5.02
C GLU A 71 41.71 -19.47 5.83
N GLY A 72 41.52 -20.22 6.93
CA GLY A 72 42.57 -20.74 7.76
C GLY A 72 43.32 -19.67 8.59
N MET A 73 42.66 -18.54 8.85
CA MET A 73 43.22 -17.43 9.61
C MET A 73 43.09 -17.70 11.11
N LEU A 74 44.15 -17.48 11.85
CA LEU A 74 44.14 -17.50 13.31
C LEU A 74 44.03 -16.08 13.83
N LEU A 75 42.81 -15.60 13.97
CA LEU A 75 42.48 -14.24 14.39
C LEU A 75 41.71 -14.24 15.73
N PRO A 76 41.77 -13.14 16.49
CA PRO A 76 40.83 -12.93 17.60
C PRO A 76 39.39 -12.94 17.08
N ALA A 77 38.46 -13.39 17.91
CA ALA A 77 37.04 -13.33 17.58
C ALA A 77 36.66 -11.91 17.16
N ALA A 78 35.73 -11.81 16.23
CA ALA A 78 35.20 -10.51 15.79
C ALA A 78 34.47 -9.79 16.93
N GLU A 79 34.68 -8.50 17.05
CA GLU A 79 34.07 -7.65 18.05
C GLU A 79 32.95 -6.82 17.43
N PRO A 80 31.74 -6.77 18.05
CA PRO A 80 30.63 -5.97 17.56
C PRO A 80 30.93 -4.47 17.72
N ALA A 81 30.65 -3.69 16.68
CA ALA A 81 30.70 -2.24 16.78
C ALA A 81 29.50 -1.71 17.58
N ALA A 82 29.67 -0.55 18.19
CA ALA A 82 28.60 0.12 18.90
C ALA A 82 27.46 0.51 17.94
N THR A 83 26.22 0.42 18.41
CA THR A 83 25.06 0.93 17.71
C THR A 83 25.03 2.46 17.71
N ALA A 84 24.13 3.07 16.94
CA ALA A 84 24.00 4.52 16.90
C ALA A 84 23.70 5.09 18.31
N SER A 85 24.39 6.16 18.66
CA SER A 85 24.16 6.86 19.94
C SER A 85 22.79 7.54 19.97
N TYR A 86 22.29 7.79 21.19
CA TYR A 86 21.02 8.53 21.37
C TYR A 86 21.02 9.87 20.62
N GLY A 87 22.15 10.60 20.66
CA GLY A 87 22.29 11.89 19.96
C GLY A 87 22.23 11.76 18.44
N GLU A 88 22.74 10.67 17.86
CA GLU A 88 22.60 10.41 16.40
C GLU A 88 21.18 10.07 16.01
N VAL A 89 20.50 9.27 16.83
CA VAL A 89 19.08 8.93 16.62
C VAL A 89 18.23 10.18 16.73
N ALA A 90 18.46 11.04 17.74
CA ALA A 90 17.76 12.29 17.89
C ALA A 90 17.93 13.20 16.66
N ARG A 91 19.17 13.37 16.17
CA ARG A 91 19.42 14.15 14.94
C ARG A 91 18.67 13.56 13.73
N MET A 92 18.66 12.24 13.56
CA MET A 92 17.94 11.57 12.48
C MET A 92 16.45 11.82 12.58
N VAL A 93 15.85 11.70 13.77
CA VAL A 93 14.42 11.91 13.99
C VAL A 93 14.07 13.37 13.70
N HIS A 94 14.79 14.35 14.25
CA HIS A 94 14.53 15.77 13.98
C HIS A 94 14.67 16.13 12.51
N ALA A 95 15.70 15.65 11.82
CA ALA A 95 15.90 15.92 10.40
C ALA A 95 14.81 15.32 9.50
N THR A 96 14.10 14.30 9.97
CA THR A 96 13.17 13.53 9.13
C THR A 96 11.70 13.83 9.48
N LYS A 97 11.38 13.98 10.76
CA LYS A 97 10.02 14.09 11.28
C LYS A 97 9.22 15.24 10.63
N ASP A 98 9.80 16.44 10.58
CA ASP A 98 9.09 17.64 10.16
C ASP A 98 8.99 17.77 8.63
N GLN A 99 9.94 17.18 7.90
CA GLN A 99 10.00 17.25 6.44
C GLN A 99 9.30 16.06 5.76
N ASN A 100 9.51 14.87 6.27
CA ASN A 100 9.00 13.64 5.66
C ASN A 100 8.95 12.49 6.68
N PRO A 101 7.96 12.48 7.60
CA PRO A 101 7.84 11.46 8.64
C PRO A 101 7.74 10.03 8.10
N GLU A 102 7.28 9.87 6.85
CA GLU A 102 7.21 8.55 6.18
C GLU A 102 8.61 7.93 5.96
N ASN A 103 9.68 8.71 6.03
CA ASN A 103 11.06 8.25 5.91
C ASN A 103 11.69 7.82 7.25
N LEU A 104 11.04 8.05 8.39
CA LEU A 104 11.57 7.62 9.70
C LEU A 104 11.88 6.12 9.76
N PRO A 105 10.99 5.21 9.28
CA PRO A 105 11.29 3.78 9.24
C PRO A 105 12.56 3.43 8.44
N SER A 106 12.76 4.10 7.32
CA SER A 106 13.97 3.91 6.48
C SER A 106 15.22 4.45 7.17
N GLY A 107 15.12 5.55 7.92
CA GLY A 107 16.19 6.09 8.76
C GLY A 107 16.60 5.12 9.86
N VAL A 108 15.61 4.51 10.54
CA VAL A 108 15.84 3.47 11.56
C VAL A 108 16.55 2.26 10.94
N SER A 109 16.02 1.71 9.83
CA SER A 109 16.65 0.56 9.14
C SER A 109 18.08 0.86 8.70
N ARG A 110 18.37 2.08 8.25
CA ARG A 110 19.72 2.52 7.87
C ARG A 110 20.69 2.47 9.06
N LEU A 111 20.28 2.94 10.23
CA LEU A 111 21.15 2.94 11.44
C LEU A 111 21.35 1.53 11.97
N VAL A 112 20.37 0.65 11.87
CA VAL A 112 20.51 -0.78 12.19
C VAL A 112 21.54 -1.44 11.26
N LYS A 113 21.41 -1.22 9.95
CA LYS A 113 22.34 -1.75 8.95
C LYS A 113 23.76 -1.26 9.16
N ARG A 114 23.92 0.00 9.56
CA ARG A 114 25.23 0.60 9.82
C ARG A 114 25.99 -0.13 10.91
N ALA A 115 25.35 -0.61 11.97
CA ALA A 115 26.00 -1.34 13.04
C ALA A 115 26.71 -2.61 12.54
N GLY A 116 26.09 -3.39 11.65
CA GLY A 116 26.73 -4.55 11.02
C GLY A 116 27.87 -4.16 10.08
N ALA A 117 27.69 -3.10 9.30
CA ALA A 117 28.71 -2.58 8.40
C ALA A 117 29.95 -2.07 9.16
N ASP A 118 29.76 -1.29 10.23
CA ASP A 118 30.83 -0.81 11.11
C ASP A 118 31.58 -1.98 11.78
N THR A 119 30.83 -3.01 12.22
CA THR A 119 31.42 -4.24 12.77
C THR A 119 32.37 -4.89 11.77
N THR A 120 31.91 -5.09 10.53
CA THR A 120 32.71 -5.68 9.46
C THR A 120 33.99 -4.85 9.20
N LEU A 121 33.85 -3.53 9.09
CA LEU A 121 34.95 -2.65 8.76
C LEU A 121 35.98 -2.50 9.92
N HIS A 122 35.51 -2.40 11.17
CA HIS A 122 36.38 -2.30 12.34
C HIS A 122 37.28 -3.54 12.48
N ASN A 123 36.69 -4.75 12.38
CA ASN A 123 37.44 -5.99 12.41
C ASN A 123 38.40 -6.11 11.21
N ALA A 124 37.93 -5.71 10.00
CA ALA A 124 38.81 -5.71 8.81
C ALA A 124 40.03 -4.79 8.96
N VAL A 125 39.88 -3.63 9.63
CA VAL A 125 41.00 -2.72 9.92
C VAL A 125 41.92 -3.29 10.99
N ARG A 126 41.37 -3.91 12.03
CA ARG A 126 42.14 -4.57 13.08
C ARG A 126 43.08 -5.65 12.51
N ASP A 127 42.56 -6.46 11.59
CA ASP A 127 43.23 -7.65 11.07
C ASP A 127 43.92 -7.41 9.71
N GLY A 128 43.90 -6.20 9.18
CA GLY A 128 44.54 -5.85 7.90
C GLY A 128 43.86 -6.52 6.67
N ALA A 129 42.62 -6.90 6.78
CA ALA A 129 41.87 -7.56 5.70
C ALA A 129 41.55 -6.61 4.54
N GLN A 130 41.21 -7.18 3.39
CA GLN A 130 40.58 -6.44 2.30
C GLN A 130 39.05 -6.49 2.42
N TRP A 131 38.40 -5.44 1.98
CA TRP A 131 36.97 -5.33 1.95
C TRP A 131 36.46 -4.84 0.59
N ALA A 132 35.22 -5.14 0.28
CA ALA A 132 34.54 -4.67 -0.94
C ALA A 132 33.11 -4.29 -0.67
N TRP A 133 32.61 -3.33 -1.43
CA TRP A 133 31.20 -2.96 -1.48
C TRP A 133 30.48 -3.88 -2.45
N VAL A 134 29.67 -4.81 -1.94
CA VAL A 134 29.01 -5.85 -2.73
C VAL A 134 27.52 -5.51 -2.91
N PRO A 135 27.11 -5.14 -4.11
CA PRO A 135 25.68 -4.90 -4.40
C PRO A 135 24.86 -6.16 -4.30
N HIS A 136 23.61 -5.99 -3.84
CA HIS A 136 22.61 -7.04 -3.78
C HIS A 136 21.27 -6.51 -4.29
N GLY A 137 20.63 -7.25 -5.21
CA GLY A 137 19.35 -6.85 -5.79
C GLY A 137 19.42 -5.57 -6.64
N ASP A 138 18.41 -4.73 -6.50
CA ASP A 138 18.33 -3.44 -7.22
C ASP A 138 19.34 -2.44 -6.66
N THR A 139 20.30 -2.08 -7.48
CA THR A 139 21.49 -1.32 -7.06
C THR A 139 21.49 0.08 -7.67
N CYS A 140 21.52 1.09 -6.81
CA CYS A 140 21.54 2.47 -7.26
C CYS A 140 22.90 2.87 -7.88
N PRO A 141 22.95 3.92 -8.73
CA PRO A 141 24.17 4.39 -9.39
C PRO A 141 25.33 4.70 -8.44
N PHE A 142 25.04 5.21 -7.24
CA PHE A 142 26.06 5.48 -6.23
C PHE A 142 26.73 4.19 -5.74
N CYS A 143 25.93 3.16 -5.44
CA CYS A 143 26.46 1.85 -5.02
C CYS A 143 27.23 1.15 -6.15
N ILE A 144 26.81 1.29 -7.41
CA ILE A 144 27.57 0.82 -8.57
C ILE A 144 28.96 1.47 -8.61
N THR A 145 29.03 2.78 -8.39
CA THR A 145 30.30 3.52 -8.32
C THR A 145 31.20 3.01 -7.19
N LEU A 146 30.63 2.69 -6.03
CA LEU A 146 31.43 2.12 -4.92
C LEU A 146 31.87 0.69 -5.22
N ALA A 147 30.98 -0.13 -5.75
CA ALA A 147 31.28 -1.52 -6.14
C ALA A 147 32.34 -1.62 -7.23
N SER A 148 32.42 -0.62 -8.12
CA SER A 148 33.44 -0.57 -9.19
C SER A 148 34.87 -0.40 -8.69
N ARG A 149 35.04 -0.01 -7.42
CA ARG A 149 36.40 0.10 -6.78
C ARG A 149 37.02 -1.25 -6.46
N GLY A 150 36.21 -2.32 -6.47
CA GLY A 150 36.67 -3.66 -6.16
C GLY A 150 37.12 -3.82 -4.70
N TRP A 151 38.08 -4.73 -4.50
CA TRP A 151 38.65 -5.01 -3.19
C TRP A 151 39.64 -3.95 -2.77
N GLN A 152 39.51 -3.42 -1.57
CA GLN A 152 40.34 -2.36 -1.02
C GLN A 152 40.95 -2.82 0.32
N THR A 153 42.19 -2.44 0.61
CA THR A 153 42.79 -2.70 1.92
C THR A 153 42.11 -1.85 3.00
N ALA A 154 41.65 -2.49 4.07
CA ALA A 154 41.06 -1.79 5.20
C ALA A 154 42.13 -0.95 5.93
N SER A 155 41.77 0.28 6.32
CA SER A 155 42.70 1.20 6.98
C SER A 155 41.99 2.12 7.97
N LYS A 156 42.73 2.62 8.96
CA LYS A 156 42.19 3.61 9.93
C LYS A 156 41.68 4.90 9.26
N LYS A 157 42.25 5.28 8.10
CA LYS A 157 41.80 6.43 7.32
C LYS A 157 40.40 6.20 6.75
N MET A 158 40.11 4.96 6.36
CA MET A 158 38.78 4.55 5.87
C MET A 158 37.71 4.71 6.96
N LEU A 159 37.98 4.26 8.18
CA LEU A 159 37.06 4.43 9.31
C LEU A 159 36.82 5.92 9.62
N LYS A 160 37.85 6.76 9.61
CA LYS A 160 37.73 8.20 9.83
C LYS A 160 36.88 8.90 8.78
N ASN A 161 36.86 8.42 7.55
CA ASN A 161 36.05 8.97 6.46
C ASN A 161 34.61 8.47 6.47
N GLY A 162 34.20 7.72 7.50
CA GLY A 162 32.83 7.30 7.70
C GLY A 162 32.25 6.46 6.55
N HIS A 163 33.01 5.46 6.04
CA HIS A 163 32.54 4.68 4.88
C HIS A 163 31.20 4.00 5.11
N ALA A 164 30.92 3.53 6.33
CA ALA A 164 29.62 2.97 6.68
C ALA A 164 28.52 4.05 6.79
N GLU A 165 28.87 5.31 7.02
CA GLU A 165 27.93 6.44 7.03
C GLU A 165 27.38 6.75 5.63
N HIS A 166 28.04 6.31 4.55
CA HIS A 166 27.56 6.44 3.19
C HIS A 166 26.44 5.45 2.81
N ILE A 167 26.06 4.57 3.75
CA ILE A 167 24.87 3.75 3.59
C ILE A 167 23.64 4.67 3.58
N HIS A 168 22.98 4.75 2.44
CA HIS A 168 21.74 5.54 2.30
C HIS A 168 20.51 4.70 2.66
N SER A 169 19.38 5.34 2.89
CA SER A 169 18.09 4.67 3.07
C SER A 169 17.80 3.76 1.87
N ASN A 170 17.29 2.56 2.14
CA ASN A 170 16.98 1.53 1.13
C ASN A 170 18.21 1.02 0.34
N CYS A 171 19.42 1.12 0.91
CA CYS A 171 20.61 0.54 0.30
C CYS A 171 20.60 -0.99 0.42
N ASN A 172 20.78 -1.68 -0.71
CA ASN A 172 20.83 -3.15 -0.78
C ASN A 172 22.27 -3.69 -0.88
N CYS A 173 23.28 -2.87 -0.59
CA CYS A 173 24.67 -3.29 -0.63
C CYS A 173 25.16 -3.71 0.75
N GLU A 174 26.08 -4.68 0.78
CA GLU A 174 26.72 -5.13 2.00
C GLU A 174 28.25 -5.11 1.85
N PHE A 175 28.99 -5.12 2.96
CA PHE A 175 30.42 -5.24 2.95
C PHE A 175 30.85 -6.70 3.02
N ALA A 176 31.66 -7.12 2.08
CA ALA A 176 32.35 -8.40 2.15
C ALA A 176 33.82 -8.19 2.55
N VAL A 177 34.39 -9.17 3.20
CA VAL A 177 35.77 -9.19 3.63
C VAL A 177 36.51 -10.39 3.02
N ARG A 178 37.77 -10.26 2.79
CA ARG A 178 38.69 -11.37 2.47
C ARG A 178 40.08 -11.16 3.09
N PHE A 179 40.73 -12.24 3.41
CA PHE A 179 42.08 -12.23 3.94
C PHE A 179 43.10 -12.58 2.86
N HIS A 180 42.72 -13.36 1.87
CA HIS A 180 43.55 -13.73 0.73
C HIS A 180 43.01 -13.16 -0.58
N SER A 181 43.91 -12.69 -1.45
CA SER A 181 43.51 -12.08 -2.73
C SER A 181 42.75 -13.03 -3.67
N GLY A 182 42.91 -14.34 -3.50
CA GLY A 182 42.21 -15.37 -4.26
C GLY A 182 40.76 -15.62 -3.80
N THR A 183 40.30 -15.00 -2.70
CA THR A 183 38.92 -15.15 -2.22
C THR A 183 38.01 -14.19 -2.95
N SER A 184 36.85 -14.68 -3.37
CA SER A 184 35.82 -13.92 -4.07
C SER A 184 34.43 -14.21 -3.49
N VAL A 185 33.49 -13.31 -3.70
CA VAL A 185 32.07 -13.49 -3.40
C VAL A 185 31.37 -13.88 -4.69
N ALA A 186 30.63 -14.97 -4.66
CA ALA A 186 29.86 -15.43 -5.82
C ALA A 186 28.87 -14.35 -6.29
N GLY A 187 28.90 -14.03 -7.58
CA GLY A 187 28.07 -13.01 -8.21
C GLY A 187 28.60 -11.58 -8.07
N TYR A 188 29.69 -11.34 -7.34
CA TYR A 188 30.36 -10.06 -7.31
C TYR A 188 31.49 -9.99 -8.37
N ASP A 189 31.30 -9.13 -9.35
CA ASP A 189 32.26 -8.85 -10.40
C ASP A 189 32.49 -7.33 -10.47
N PRO A 190 33.56 -6.83 -9.88
CA PRO A 190 33.87 -5.40 -9.86
C PRO A 190 34.10 -4.82 -11.27
N GLU A 191 34.62 -5.63 -12.22
CA GLU A 191 34.87 -5.19 -13.59
C GLU A 191 33.54 -4.88 -14.33
N LYS A 192 32.49 -5.64 -14.06
CA LYS A 192 31.15 -5.34 -14.57
C LYS A 192 30.67 -3.95 -14.13
N TYR A 193 30.84 -3.62 -12.84
CA TYR A 193 30.47 -2.31 -12.30
C TYR A 193 31.38 -1.20 -12.80
N LEU A 194 32.69 -1.48 -12.95
CA LEU A 194 33.65 -0.53 -13.53
C LEU A 194 33.29 -0.21 -14.99
N LYS A 195 32.90 -1.20 -15.77
CA LYS A 195 32.44 -0.99 -17.15
C LYS A 195 31.19 -0.11 -17.18
N GLN A 196 30.22 -0.35 -16.30
CA GLN A 196 29.01 0.50 -16.20
C GLN A 196 29.37 1.94 -15.85
N TYR A 197 30.26 2.14 -14.88
CA TYR A 197 30.73 3.46 -14.46
C TYR A 197 31.47 4.19 -15.59
N ARG A 198 32.39 3.51 -16.30
CA ARG A 198 33.10 4.07 -17.45
C ARG A 198 32.19 4.41 -18.62
N ASN A 199 31.19 3.60 -18.91
CA ASN A 199 30.21 3.85 -19.95
C ASN A 199 29.36 5.10 -19.68
N ALA A 200 29.23 5.51 -18.43
CA ALA A 200 28.59 6.78 -18.04
C ALA A 200 29.61 7.95 -17.93
N GLY A 201 30.77 7.82 -18.55
CA GLY A 201 31.81 8.87 -18.53
C GLY A 201 32.52 9.00 -17.19
N SER A 202 32.54 7.96 -16.36
CA SER A 202 33.09 7.97 -14.99
C SER A 202 32.49 9.08 -14.11
N ASP A 203 31.22 9.36 -14.32
CA ASP A 203 30.45 10.38 -13.58
C ASP A 203 29.20 9.75 -12.93
N VAL A 204 29.13 9.81 -11.61
CA VAL A 204 27.98 9.30 -10.84
C VAL A 204 26.68 10.05 -11.16
N ASN A 205 26.76 11.33 -11.48
CA ASN A 205 25.57 12.11 -11.84
C ASN A 205 25.06 11.75 -13.24
N ALA A 206 25.96 11.43 -14.18
CA ALA A 206 25.57 10.87 -15.47
C ALA A 206 24.87 9.50 -15.28
N MET A 207 25.40 8.62 -14.43
CA MET A 207 24.74 7.34 -14.09
C MET A 207 23.35 7.59 -13.50
N ARG A 208 23.20 8.57 -12.60
CA ARG A 208 21.89 8.92 -12.00
C ARG A 208 20.91 9.41 -13.06
N ARG A 209 21.36 10.20 -14.04
CA ARG A 209 20.50 10.64 -15.15
C ARG A 209 20.03 9.49 -16.03
N ILE A 210 20.93 8.54 -16.33
CA ILE A 210 20.60 7.33 -17.11
C ILE A 210 19.59 6.46 -16.34
N ASP A 211 19.85 6.17 -15.06
CA ASP A 211 18.95 5.39 -14.20
C ASP A 211 17.56 6.09 -14.06
N TYR A 212 17.56 7.40 -13.84
CA TYR A 212 16.30 8.17 -13.77
C TYR A 212 15.53 8.13 -15.10
N ALA A 213 16.20 8.24 -16.23
CA ALA A 213 15.56 8.17 -17.55
C ALA A 213 14.91 6.81 -17.79
N ALA A 214 15.58 5.72 -17.39
CA ALA A 214 15.04 4.37 -17.49
C ALA A 214 13.82 4.13 -16.57
N ARG A 215 13.74 4.79 -15.42
CA ARG A 215 12.68 4.62 -14.42
C ARG A 215 11.64 5.74 -14.42
N LYS A 216 11.82 6.76 -15.23
CA LYS A 216 11.03 8.01 -15.21
C LYS A 216 9.53 7.80 -15.23
N ASP A 217 9.04 6.89 -16.07
CA ASP A 217 7.60 6.65 -16.20
C ASP A 217 7.01 5.97 -14.95
N ALA A 218 7.74 5.02 -14.36
CA ALA A 218 7.34 4.38 -13.10
C ALA A 218 7.37 5.38 -11.93
N ILE A 219 8.44 6.20 -11.82
CA ILE A 219 8.56 7.25 -10.80
C ILE A 219 7.44 8.27 -10.93
N ASN A 220 7.13 8.72 -12.15
CA ASN A 220 6.07 9.68 -12.40
C ASN A 220 4.69 9.09 -12.13
N ALA A 221 4.47 7.80 -12.42
CA ALA A 221 3.23 7.10 -12.07
C ALA A 221 3.04 7.02 -10.54
N GLN A 222 4.10 6.68 -9.81
CA GLN A 222 4.09 6.63 -8.36
C GLN A 222 3.84 8.03 -7.73
N LYS A 223 4.52 9.06 -8.23
CA LYS A 223 4.29 10.45 -7.79
C LYS A 223 2.84 10.89 -8.03
N ARG A 224 2.30 10.65 -9.24
CA ARG A 224 0.89 10.97 -9.53
C ARG A 224 -0.07 10.27 -8.58
N ALA A 225 0.18 8.99 -8.26
CA ALA A 225 -0.64 8.25 -7.30
C ALA A 225 -0.53 8.83 -5.88
N ALA A 226 0.68 9.22 -5.44
CA ALA A 226 0.89 9.86 -4.14
C ALA A 226 0.21 11.23 -4.05
N TYR A 227 0.33 12.07 -5.07
CA TYR A 227 -0.36 13.37 -5.12
C TYR A 227 -1.88 13.22 -5.11
N ALA A 228 -2.42 12.25 -5.86
CA ALA A 228 -3.85 11.99 -5.85
C ALA A 228 -4.35 11.51 -4.48
N ALA A 229 -3.57 10.66 -3.79
CA ALA A 229 -3.89 10.21 -2.44
C ALA A 229 -3.81 11.34 -1.41
N GLN A 230 -2.85 12.26 -1.56
CA GLN A 230 -2.72 13.45 -0.71
C GLN A 230 -3.88 14.43 -0.94
N ALA A 231 -4.20 14.73 -2.19
CA ALA A 231 -5.32 15.59 -2.54
C ALA A 231 -6.64 15.04 -1.97
N TYR A 232 -6.86 13.71 -2.08
CA TYR A 232 -8.02 13.06 -1.51
C TYR A 232 -8.09 13.20 0.02
N ARG A 233 -6.96 13.03 0.73
CA ARG A 233 -6.91 13.22 2.21
C ARG A 233 -7.23 14.67 2.63
N ASN A 234 -6.77 15.64 1.85
CA ASN A 234 -7.03 17.07 2.10
C ASN A 234 -8.47 17.49 1.72
N ASP A 235 -9.18 16.67 0.94
CA ASP A 235 -10.54 16.88 0.47
C ASP A 235 -11.62 16.30 1.42
N LEU A 236 -11.21 15.65 2.50
CA LEU A 236 -12.13 15.11 3.49
C LEU A 236 -12.56 16.22 4.46
N GLY A 237 -13.86 16.51 4.47
CA GLY A 237 -14.49 17.45 5.38
C GLY A 237 -14.63 16.94 6.82
N ALA A 238 -15.36 17.71 7.63
CA ALA A 238 -15.64 17.35 9.03
C ALA A 238 -16.38 16.01 9.15
N ALA A 239 -16.09 15.27 10.22
CA ALA A 239 -16.78 14.02 10.52
C ALA A 239 -18.28 14.27 10.80
N SER A 240 -19.14 13.46 10.23
CA SER A 240 -20.57 13.44 10.46
C SER A 240 -21.06 12.01 10.71
N LYS A 241 -22.34 11.87 11.11
CA LYS A 241 -22.92 10.57 11.38
C LYS A 241 -24.08 10.29 10.42
N ILE A 242 -24.14 9.07 9.92
CA ILE A 242 -25.20 8.57 9.05
C ILE A 242 -25.73 7.27 9.64
N ILE A 243 -27.04 7.03 9.51
CA ILE A 243 -27.67 5.80 9.97
C ILE A 243 -27.79 4.83 8.78
N LEU A 244 -26.99 3.78 8.80
CA LEU A 244 -27.12 2.66 7.86
C LEU A 244 -28.17 1.68 8.38
N THR A 245 -29.28 1.53 7.66
CA THR A 245 -30.33 0.57 8.01
C THR A 245 -30.30 -0.62 7.06
N ARG A 246 -30.17 -1.82 7.61
CA ARG A 246 -30.20 -3.08 6.88
C ARG A 246 -30.98 -4.14 7.63
N ARG A 247 -31.95 -4.82 6.96
CA ARG A 247 -32.78 -5.89 7.54
C ARG A 247 -33.33 -5.51 8.92
N ALA A 248 -34.00 -4.38 9.03
CA ALA A 248 -34.57 -3.83 10.26
C ALA A 248 -33.58 -3.52 11.39
N LYS A 249 -32.27 -3.57 11.13
CA LYS A 249 -31.22 -3.14 12.07
C LYS A 249 -30.61 -1.84 11.58
N SER A 250 -30.58 -0.83 12.44
CA SER A 250 -29.92 0.45 12.19
C SER A 250 -28.62 0.52 12.96
N VAL A 251 -27.55 0.96 12.28
CA VAL A 251 -26.23 1.16 12.86
C VAL A 251 -25.78 2.57 12.51
N GLU A 252 -25.36 3.33 13.52
CA GLU A 252 -24.75 4.63 13.29
C GLU A 252 -23.31 4.43 12.79
N ILE A 253 -22.98 5.06 11.68
CA ILE A 253 -21.63 5.05 11.10
C ILE A 253 -21.06 6.47 11.05
N SER A 254 -19.80 6.61 11.40
CA SER A 254 -19.04 7.86 11.25
C SER A 254 -18.53 7.97 9.82
N VAL A 255 -18.79 9.10 9.18
CA VAL A 255 -18.41 9.36 7.80
C VAL A 255 -17.80 10.74 7.66
N LYS A 256 -16.96 10.93 6.63
CA LYS A 256 -16.42 12.22 6.22
C LYS A 256 -16.87 12.54 4.80
N GLN A 257 -17.32 13.75 4.58
CA GLN A 257 -17.68 14.21 3.24
C GLN A 257 -16.41 14.43 2.40
N VAL A 258 -16.49 14.07 1.13
CA VAL A 258 -15.46 14.38 0.14
C VAL A 258 -15.92 15.62 -0.63
N GLU A 259 -15.23 16.74 -0.44
CA GLU A 259 -15.73 18.05 -0.88
C GLU A 259 -15.59 18.31 -2.38
N SER A 260 -14.69 17.59 -3.08
CA SER A 260 -14.46 17.77 -4.53
C SER A 260 -15.62 17.36 -5.44
N TYR A 261 -16.64 16.68 -4.90
CA TYR A 261 -17.77 16.20 -5.70
C TYR A 261 -19.01 17.10 -5.56
N LYS A 262 -19.65 17.40 -6.71
CA LYS A 262 -20.94 18.10 -6.74
C LYS A 262 -22.10 17.29 -6.15
N THR A 263 -22.04 15.97 -6.30
CA THR A 263 -22.94 15.05 -5.61
C THR A 263 -22.37 14.81 -4.22
N PRO A 264 -23.18 14.84 -3.13
CA PRO A 264 -22.67 14.59 -1.79
C PRO A 264 -22.10 13.17 -1.67
N VAL A 265 -20.79 13.05 -1.58
CA VAL A 265 -20.06 11.79 -1.42
C VAL A 265 -19.45 11.75 -0.04
N PHE A 266 -19.64 10.65 0.67
CA PHE A 266 -19.13 10.40 2.00
C PHE A 266 -18.34 9.11 2.04
N VAL A 267 -17.35 9.01 2.94
CA VAL A 267 -16.57 7.81 3.18
C VAL A 267 -16.58 7.50 4.68
N SER A 268 -16.92 6.26 5.03
CA SER A 268 -16.88 5.77 6.41
C SER A 268 -15.44 5.79 6.95
N ASP A 269 -15.27 6.08 8.23
CA ASP A 269 -13.97 6.02 8.90
C ASP A 269 -13.36 4.60 8.89
N LYS A 270 -14.18 3.57 8.65
CA LYS A 270 -13.75 2.17 8.53
C LYS A 270 -13.45 1.74 7.10
N ALA A 271 -13.83 2.53 6.10
CA ALA A 271 -13.65 2.20 4.70
C ALA A 271 -12.32 2.71 4.15
N SER A 272 -11.72 1.95 3.24
CA SER A 272 -10.48 2.30 2.54
C SER A 272 -10.65 2.14 1.04
N ILE A 273 -11.02 3.21 0.36
CA ILE A 273 -11.19 3.24 -1.09
C ILE A 273 -10.12 4.10 -1.76
N LYS A 274 -9.61 3.65 -2.91
CA LYS A 274 -8.67 4.45 -3.70
C LYS A 274 -9.41 5.61 -4.37
N PRO A 275 -8.81 6.84 -4.45
CA PRO A 275 -9.45 8.00 -5.08
C PRO A 275 -9.97 7.74 -6.50
N LYS A 276 -9.22 7.02 -7.31
CA LYS A 276 -9.62 6.64 -8.67
C LYS A 276 -10.86 5.74 -8.68
N ALA A 277 -10.97 4.82 -7.71
CA ALA A 277 -12.12 3.93 -7.59
C ALA A 277 -13.36 4.70 -7.14
N LEU A 278 -13.21 5.60 -6.16
CA LEU A 278 -14.27 6.49 -5.72
C LEU A 278 -14.78 7.38 -6.86
N HIS A 279 -13.86 8.01 -7.60
CA HIS A 279 -14.22 8.82 -8.76
C HIS A 279 -15.01 8.01 -9.80
N LYS A 280 -14.57 6.77 -10.08
CA LYS A 280 -15.25 5.88 -11.02
C LYS A 280 -16.64 5.49 -10.54
N ALA A 281 -16.80 5.13 -9.27
CA ALA A 281 -18.11 4.81 -8.68
C ALA A 281 -19.08 6.00 -8.77
N ASN A 282 -18.62 7.21 -8.41
CA ASN A 282 -19.42 8.43 -8.56
C ASN A 282 -19.83 8.67 -10.03
N GLN A 283 -18.88 8.57 -10.96
CA GLN A 283 -19.14 8.73 -12.40
C GLN A 283 -20.14 7.70 -12.93
N ASN A 284 -19.98 6.42 -12.57
CA ASN A 284 -20.91 5.37 -12.97
C ASN A 284 -22.33 5.61 -12.41
N THR A 285 -22.43 6.07 -11.16
CA THR A 285 -23.70 6.46 -10.54
C THR A 285 -24.38 7.61 -11.32
N GLU A 286 -23.63 8.66 -11.66
CA GLU A 286 -24.16 9.79 -12.42
C GLU A 286 -24.60 9.39 -13.84
N HIS A 287 -23.84 8.52 -14.50
CA HIS A 287 -24.22 7.97 -15.81
C HIS A 287 -25.51 7.13 -15.71
N ALA A 288 -25.62 6.28 -14.67
CA ALA A 288 -26.81 5.46 -14.47
C ALA A 288 -28.06 6.32 -14.22
N LEU A 289 -27.95 7.39 -13.43
CA LEU A 289 -29.04 8.34 -13.20
C LEU A 289 -29.50 8.99 -14.51
N THR A 290 -28.57 9.37 -15.37
CA THR A 290 -28.85 9.98 -16.67
C THR A 290 -29.55 8.98 -17.60
N ASP A 291 -29.03 7.76 -17.70
CA ASP A 291 -29.57 6.72 -18.59
C ASP A 291 -30.99 6.28 -18.18
N TRP A 292 -31.27 6.26 -16.87
CA TRP A 292 -32.61 5.93 -16.34
C TRP A 292 -33.59 7.10 -16.35
N GLY A 293 -33.18 8.30 -16.78
CA GLY A 293 -34.00 9.50 -16.80
C GLY A 293 -34.46 9.93 -15.40
N VAL A 294 -33.66 9.66 -14.37
CA VAL A 294 -34.00 10.09 -13.00
C VAL A 294 -33.79 11.60 -12.87
N ASN A 295 -34.71 12.25 -12.15
CA ASN A 295 -34.68 13.70 -11.94
C ASN A 295 -33.35 14.11 -11.26
N ILE A 296 -32.51 14.84 -12.00
CA ILE A 296 -31.16 15.28 -11.58
C ILE A 296 -31.22 16.19 -10.33
N ASN A 297 -32.34 16.86 -10.06
CA ASN A 297 -32.50 17.72 -8.88
C ASN A 297 -32.54 16.95 -7.56
N ARG A 298 -32.71 15.64 -7.59
CA ARG A 298 -32.77 14.78 -6.40
C ARG A 298 -31.71 13.69 -6.44
N LYS A 299 -30.45 14.05 -6.65
CA LYS A 299 -29.34 13.10 -6.60
C LYS A 299 -29.24 12.43 -5.22
N PRO A 300 -28.93 11.13 -5.16
CA PRO A 300 -28.73 10.46 -3.88
C PRO A 300 -27.42 10.92 -3.22
N LYS A 301 -27.34 10.84 -1.90
CA LYS A 301 -26.06 10.86 -1.21
C LYS A 301 -25.34 9.53 -1.49
N ILE A 302 -24.06 9.58 -1.83
CA ILE A 302 -23.23 8.39 -2.02
C ILE A 302 -22.41 8.18 -0.76
N VAL A 303 -22.46 6.99 -0.18
CA VAL A 303 -21.70 6.64 1.03
C VAL A 303 -20.88 5.39 0.76
N ILE A 304 -19.56 5.51 0.81
CA ILE A 304 -18.67 4.36 0.76
C ILE A 304 -18.48 3.84 2.17
N VAL A 305 -18.69 2.55 2.36
CA VAL A 305 -18.57 1.87 3.65
C VAL A 305 -17.63 0.65 3.53
N SER A 306 -17.11 0.15 4.64
CA SER A 306 -16.32 -1.07 4.61
C SER A 306 -17.16 -2.28 4.20
N ASP A 307 -16.52 -3.31 3.64
CA ASP A 307 -17.20 -4.55 3.25
C ASP A 307 -17.93 -5.18 4.46
N ASP A 308 -17.37 -5.05 5.67
CA ASP A 308 -17.98 -5.53 6.93
C ASP A 308 -19.24 -4.76 7.32
N GLU A 309 -19.26 -3.43 7.12
CA GLU A 309 -20.45 -2.60 7.41
C GLU A 309 -21.60 -2.99 6.50
N LEU A 310 -21.36 -3.33 5.22
CA LEU A 310 -22.36 -3.86 4.30
C LEU A 310 -22.62 -5.37 4.43
N ARG A 311 -21.87 -6.08 5.26
CA ARG A 311 -22.08 -7.52 5.52
C ARG A 311 -22.19 -8.35 4.23
N GLY A 312 -21.29 -8.12 3.28
CA GLY A 312 -21.21 -8.83 2.02
C GLY A 312 -22.13 -8.35 0.90
N ALA A 313 -22.94 -7.30 1.10
CA ALA A 313 -23.59 -6.60 -0.02
C ALA A 313 -22.58 -5.68 -0.70
N LEU A 314 -22.70 -5.48 -2.01
CA LEU A 314 -21.82 -4.60 -2.79
C LEU A 314 -22.42 -3.19 -2.96
N GLY A 315 -23.75 -3.10 -2.95
CA GLY A 315 -24.53 -1.88 -2.97
C GLY A 315 -25.81 -2.02 -2.16
N ILE A 316 -26.39 -0.92 -1.73
CA ILE A 316 -27.72 -0.82 -1.12
C ILE A 316 -28.24 0.59 -1.37
N TYR A 317 -29.39 0.72 -2.01
CA TYR A 317 -30.10 1.99 -2.05
C TYR A 317 -31.14 2.07 -0.92
N ASP A 318 -31.12 3.15 -0.14
CA ASP A 318 -32.10 3.45 0.88
C ASP A 318 -33.12 4.51 0.37
N PRO A 319 -34.34 4.11 0.04
CA PRO A 319 -35.33 5.01 -0.49
C PRO A 319 -35.88 6.02 0.53
N CYS A 320 -35.79 5.73 1.84
CA CYS A 320 -36.30 6.63 2.87
C CYS A 320 -35.42 7.89 3.01
N GLU A 321 -34.11 7.71 2.96
CA GLU A 321 -33.13 8.78 3.15
C GLU A 321 -32.51 9.29 1.83
N ASN A 322 -32.84 8.63 0.71
CA ASN A 322 -32.21 8.87 -0.59
C ASN A 322 -30.68 8.76 -0.54
N ILE A 323 -30.21 7.66 0.02
CA ILE A 323 -28.78 7.36 0.17
C ILE A 323 -28.46 6.06 -0.56
N VAL A 324 -27.38 6.05 -1.32
CA VAL A 324 -26.80 4.81 -1.83
C VAL A 324 -25.50 4.50 -1.08
N TYR A 325 -25.39 3.30 -0.58
CA TYR A 325 -24.21 2.77 0.08
C TYR A 325 -23.50 1.83 -0.90
N TYR A 326 -22.19 1.99 -1.03
CA TYR A 326 -21.33 1.06 -1.78
C TYR A 326 -20.25 0.50 -0.87
N ALA A 327 -19.96 -0.78 -1.02
CA ALA A 327 -18.84 -1.43 -0.38
C ALA A 327 -17.51 -0.84 -0.91
N GLU A 328 -16.48 -0.72 -0.06
CA GLU A 328 -15.16 -0.25 -0.48
C GLU A 328 -14.53 -1.13 -1.58
N SER A 329 -14.92 -2.40 -1.63
CA SER A 329 -14.48 -3.37 -2.64
C SER A 329 -15.06 -3.11 -4.04
N ILE A 330 -16.04 -2.20 -4.20
CA ILE A 330 -16.62 -1.83 -5.51
C ILE A 330 -15.56 -1.39 -6.53
N GLY A 331 -14.43 -0.85 -6.05
CA GLY A 331 -13.31 -0.45 -6.89
C GLY A 331 -12.40 -1.60 -7.37
N LYS A 332 -12.62 -2.83 -6.91
CA LYS A 332 -11.81 -3.99 -7.29
C LYS A 332 -12.29 -4.58 -8.60
N LYS A 333 -11.38 -4.79 -9.56
CA LYS A 333 -11.70 -5.35 -10.88
C LYS A 333 -12.43 -6.70 -10.78
N ALA A 334 -11.97 -7.60 -9.90
CA ALA A 334 -12.60 -8.91 -9.70
C ALA A 334 -14.05 -8.81 -9.21
N VAL A 335 -14.37 -7.81 -8.35
CA VAL A 335 -15.73 -7.56 -7.86
C VAL A 335 -16.62 -7.09 -9.02
N GLN A 336 -16.14 -6.14 -9.81
CA GLN A 336 -16.86 -5.64 -10.98
C GLN A 336 -17.12 -6.74 -12.02
N GLU A 337 -16.13 -7.59 -12.30
CA GLU A 337 -16.26 -8.73 -13.23
C GLU A 337 -17.28 -9.76 -12.72
N ALA A 338 -17.22 -10.10 -11.42
CA ALA A 338 -18.17 -11.04 -10.80
C ALA A 338 -19.61 -10.53 -10.79
N SER A 339 -19.81 -9.20 -10.75
CA SER A 339 -21.12 -8.55 -10.80
C SER A 339 -21.63 -8.30 -12.22
N GLY A 340 -21.00 -8.91 -13.22
CA GLY A 340 -21.40 -8.71 -14.62
C GLY A 340 -20.64 -7.57 -15.31
N GLY A 341 -19.70 -6.86 -14.64
CA GLY A 341 -18.75 -5.91 -15.18
C GLY A 341 -18.83 -4.48 -14.60
N ALA A 342 -18.02 -3.60 -15.17
CA ALA A 342 -17.87 -2.24 -14.64
C ALA A 342 -19.17 -1.44 -14.71
N GLY A 343 -19.59 -0.87 -13.58
CA GLY A 343 -20.77 -0.01 -13.46
C GLY A 343 -22.09 -0.72 -13.32
N VAL A 344 -22.12 -2.07 -13.28
CA VAL A 344 -23.37 -2.84 -13.12
C VAL A 344 -23.95 -2.67 -11.72
N ILE A 345 -23.09 -2.67 -10.68
CA ILE A 345 -23.52 -2.47 -9.29
C ILE A 345 -24.20 -1.10 -9.15
N GLU A 346 -23.51 -0.06 -9.63
CA GLU A 346 -24.03 1.31 -9.57
C GLU A 346 -25.33 1.46 -10.36
N ALA A 347 -25.42 0.82 -11.54
CA ALA A 347 -26.63 0.83 -12.34
C ALA A 347 -27.81 0.11 -11.65
N HIS A 348 -27.53 -1.00 -10.96
CA HIS A 348 -28.51 -1.75 -10.17
C HIS A 348 -29.09 -0.88 -9.06
N GLU A 349 -28.25 -0.26 -8.25
CA GLU A 349 -28.72 0.61 -7.15
C GLU A 349 -29.46 1.85 -7.65
N MET A 350 -29.04 2.42 -8.78
CA MET A 350 -29.74 3.56 -9.38
C MET A 350 -31.06 3.15 -10.01
N TRP A 351 -31.24 1.88 -10.41
CA TRP A 351 -32.56 1.38 -10.78
C TRP A 351 -33.50 1.35 -9.60
N HIS A 352 -33.06 0.94 -8.41
CA HIS A 352 -33.87 1.04 -7.19
C HIS A 352 -34.25 2.49 -6.87
N MET A 353 -33.37 3.44 -7.13
CA MET A 353 -33.73 4.86 -7.02
C MET A 353 -34.82 5.25 -8.02
N LYS A 354 -34.70 4.78 -9.27
CA LYS A 354 -35.74 5.01 -10.30
C LYS A 354 -37.09 4.42 -9.88
N GLN A 355 -37.10 3.21 -9.36
CA GLN A 355 -38.30 2.57 -8.83
C GLN A 355 -38.96 3.41 -7.72
N ALA A 356 -38.14 3.92 -6.77
CA ALA A 356 -38.63 4.78 -5.70
C ALA A 356 -39.14 6.12 -6.21
N GLU A 357 -38.50 6.70 -7.23
CA GLU A 357 -38.92 7.96 -7.83
C GLU A 357 -40.26 7.83 -8.56
N ASP A 358 -40.49 6.70 -9.26
CA ASP A 358 -41.77 6.40 -9.89
C ASP A 358 -42.92 6.36 -8.85
N PHE A 359 -42.69 5.83 -7.66
CA PHE A 359 -43.65 5.82 -6.56
C PHE A 359 -43.90 7.23 -6.00
N ARG A 360 -42.84 8.04 -5.85
CA ARG A 360 -42.98 9.43 -5.40
C ARG A 360 -43.77 10.29 -6.39
N GLN A 361 -43.53 10.09 -7.69
CA GLN A 361 -44.30 10.76 -8.74
C GLN A 361 -45.76 10.32 -8.74
N ALA A 362 -46.05 9.10 -8.27
CA ALA A 362 -47.41 8.61 -8.05
C ALA A 362 -48.00 9.07 -6.69
N GLY A 363 -47.36 9.98 -5.98
CA GLY A 363 -47.85 10.58 -4.74
C GLY A 363 -47.46 9.88 -3.45
N TRP A 364 -46.55 8.90 -3.50
CA TRP A 364 -46.08 8.22 -2.29
C TRP A 364 -45.02 9.05 -1.55
N THR A 365 -45.17 9.14 -0.21
CA THR A 365 -44.09 9.55 0.70
C THR A 365 -43.47 8.27 1.31
N ILE A 366 -42.22 7.97 0.97
CA ILE A 366 -41.57 6.75 1.44
C ILE A 366 -40.84 7.09 2.76
N THR A 367 -41.25 6.45 3.87
CA THR A 367 -40.73 6.65 5.20
C THR A 367 -40.28 5.32 5.81
N ARG A 368 -39.67 5.36 6.98
CA ARG A 368 -39.29 4.14 7.72
C ARG A 368 -40.54 3.36 8.18
N GLU A 369 -41.59 4.07 8.55
CA GLU A 369 -42.86 3.50 9.07
C GLU A 369 -43.58 2.72 7.99
N ASN A 370 -43.69 3.26 6.76
CA ASN A 370 -44.46 2.64 5.66
C ASN A 370 -43.58 1.84 4.68
N ARG A 371 -42.28 1.60 5.01
CA ARG A 371 -41.34 0.91 4.14
C ARG A 371 -41.84 -0.49 3.73
N GLY A 372 -42.49 -1.21 4.64
CA GLY A 372 -43.04 -2.54 4.35
C GLY A 372 -44.12 -2.46 3.23
N GLU A 373 -45.11 -1.60 3.40
CA GLU A 373 -46.18 -1.37 2.43
C GLU A 373 -45.62 -0.92 1.07
N TYR A 374 -44.62 -0.02 1.10
CA TYR A 374 -43.91 0.41 -0.11
C TYR A 374 -43.25 -0.76 -0.84
N LEU A 375 -42.52 -1.64 -0.13
CA LEU A 375 -41.84 -2.79 -0.73
C LEU A 375 -42.85 -3.79 -1.34
N ASP A 376 -43.97 -4.06 -0.65
CA ASP A 376 -45.00 -4.96 -1.16
C ASP A 376 -45.63 -4.40 -2.45
N ALA A 377 -45.97 -3.11 -2.44
CA ALA A 377 -46.50 -2.43 -3.61
C ALA A 377 -45.50 -2.37 -4.77
N LEU A 378 -44.24 -2.14 -4.45
CA LEU A 378 -43.13 -2.15 -5.41
C LEU A 378 -42.97 -3.53 -6.05
N CYS A 379 -42.82 -4.61 -5.24
CA CYS A 379 -42.72 -5.96 -5.74
C CYS A 379 -43.85 -6.36 -6.67
N LYS A 380 -45.07 -6.01 -6.31
CA LYS A 380 -46.26 -6.24 -7.18
C LYS A 380 -46.12 -5.54 -8.52
N LYS A 381 -45.76 -4.24 -8.52
CA LYS A 381 -45.58 -3.46 -9.75
C LYS A 381 -44.40 -3.96 -10.59
N CYS A 382 -43.31 -4.38 -9.96
CA CYS A 382 -42.15 -4.97 -10.64
C CYS A 382 -42.53 -6.33 -11.24
N LYS A 383 -43.33 -7.16 -10.55
CA LYS A 383 -43.80 -8.43 -11.11
C LYS A 383 -44.56 -8.20 -12.42
N GLU A 384 -45.50 -7.24 -12.44
CA GLU A 384 -46.26 -6.88 -13.65
C GLU A 384 -45.33 -6.42 -14.81
N ARG A 385 -44.24 -5.70 -14.47
CA ARG A 385 -43.27 -5.22 -15.47
C ARG A 385 -42.42 -6.34 -16.02
N ILE A 386 -41.85 -7.20 -15.16
CA ILE A 386 -41.00 -8.33 -15.61
C ILE A 386 -41.81 -9.37 -16.38
N ASP A 387 -43.07 -9.57 -16.04
CA ASP A 387 -43.99 -10.43 -16.81
C ASP A 387 -44.22 -9.91 -18.25
N LYS A 388 -44.41 -8.58 -18.39
CA LYS A 388 -44.49 -7.94 -19.72
C LYS A 388 -43.21 -8.04 -20.53
N LEU A 389 -42.05 -8.19 -19.83
CA LEU A 389 -40.77 -8.41 -20.45
C LEU A 389 -40.50 -9.90 -20.76
N GLY A 390 -41.46 -10.79 -20.48
CA GLY A 390 -41.37 -12.21 -20.70
C GLY A 390 -40.45 -12.95 -19.72
N VAL A 391 -40.12 -12.37 -18.57
CA VAL A 391 -39.29 -13.01 -17.54
C VAL A 391 -40.18 -13.93 -16.70
N THR A 392 -39.84 -15.20 -16.72
CA THR A 392 -40.57 -16.27 -16.03
C THR A 392 -39.61 -17.04 -15.11
N ARG A 393 -40.18 -17.92 -14.28
CA ARG A 393 -39.36 -18.82 -13.42
C ARG A 393 -38.38 -19.68 -14.23
N ASP A 394 -38.78 -20.08 -15.43
CA ASP A 394 -37.97 -21.01 -16.25
C ASP A 394 -36.83 -20.30 -16.96
N ASN A 395 -36.92 -19.01 -17.23
CA ASN A 395 -35.91 -18.26 -17.98
C ASN A 395 -35.13 -17.21 -17.17
N VAL A 396 -35.54 -16.89 -15.95
CA VAL A 396 -34.89 -15.87 -15.10
C VAL A 396 -33.43 -16.22 -14.80
N GLY A 397 -33.06 -17.51 -14.74
CA GLY A 397 -31.68 -17.96 -14.59
C GLY A 397 -30.75 -17.53 -15.73
N GLY A 398 -31.31 -17.21 -16.90
CA GLY A 398 -30.58 -16.63 -18.03
C GLY A 398 -30.19 -15.16 -17.83
N ILE A 399 -30.77 -14.46 -16.87
CA ILE A 399 -30.37 -13.10 -16.47
C ILE A 399 -29.13 -13.18 -15.61
N SER A 400 -29.24 -13.78 -14.44
CA SER A 400 -28.15 -14.10 -13.52
C SER A 400 -28.63 -15.09 -12.46
N LYS A 401 -27.70 -15.72 -11.74
CA LYS A 401 -28.02 -16.54 -10.58
C LYS A 401 -28.71 -15.71 -9.49
N TYR A 402 -28.26 -14.49 -9.29
CA TYR A 402 -28.86 -13.59 -8.30
C TYR A 402 -30.34 -13.30 -8.63
N ALA A 403 -30.66 -12.99 -9.89
CA ALA A 403 -32.04 -12.78 -10.33
C ALA A 403 -32.90 -14.04 -10.08
N ALA A 404 -32.38 -15.23 -10.36
CA ALA A 404 -33.09 -16.48 -10.10
C ALA A 404 -33.39 -16.69 -8.62
N ASP A 405 -32.40 -16.46 -7.74
CA ASP A 405 -32.55 -16.57 -6.29
C ASP A 405 -33.57 -15.54 -5.76
N MET A 406 -33.56 -14.31 -6.28
CA MET A 406 -34.52 -13.25 -5.90
C MET A 406 -35.93 -13.54 -6.40
N TYR A 407 -36.06 -14.13 -7.58
CA TYR A 407 -37.35 -14.54 -8.11
C TYR A 407 -38.07 -15.59 -7.23
N LEU A 408 -37.27 -16.56 -6.66
CA LEU A 408 -37.79 -17.60 -5.77
C LEU A 408 -38.30 -17.06 -4.43
N VAL A 409 -37.78 -15.94 -3.97
CA VAL A 409 -38.18 -15.27 -2.72
C VAL A 409 -39.11 -14.07 -2.98
N GLU A 410 -39.64 -13.96 -4.19
CA GLU A 410 -40.63 -12.94 -4.61
C GLU A 410 -40.10 -11.48 -4.52
N ARG A 411 -38.76 -11.29 -4.54
CA ARG A 411 -38.14 -9.98 -4.60
C ARG A 411 -38.03 -9.52 -6.06
N TYR A 412 -39.17 -9.24 -6.64
CA TYR A 412 -39.25 -8.87 -8.06
C TYR A 412 -38.68 -7.47 -8.36
N ASP A 413 -38.54 -6.64 -7.35
CA ASP A 413 -37.80 -5.38 -7.40
C ASP A 413 -36.32 -5.60 -7.72
N GLU A 414 -35.69 -6.60 -7.08
CA GLU A 414 -34.29 -7.00 -7.33
C GLU A 414 -34.13 -7.66 -8.71
N VAL A 415 -35.10 -8.51 -9.10
CA VAL A 415 -35.07 -9.14 -10.43
C VAL A 415 -35.13 -8.10 -11.54
N GLU A 416 -36.01 -7.08 -11.42
CA GLU A 416 -36.10 -5.98 -12.38
C GLU A 416 -34.82 -5.15 -12.40
N ALA A 417 -34.24 -4.83 -11.24
CA ALA A 417 -33.00 -4.06 -11.15
C ALA A 417 -31.82 -4.79 -11.79
N GLU A 418 -31.67 -6.08 -11.55
CA GLU A 418 -30.64 -6.93 -12.15
C GLU A 418 -30.81 -7.02 -13.68
N PHE A 419 -32.01 -7.27 -14.15
CA PHE A 419 -32.33 -7.34 -15.58
C PHE A 419 -32.00 -6.03 -16.30
N MET A 420 -32.35 -4.89 -15.71
CA MET A 420 -32.13 -3.58 -16.32
C MET A 420 -30.64 -3.20 -16.29
N SER A 421 -29.94 -3.46 -15.19
CA SER A 421 -28.52 -3.12 -15.05
C SER A 421 -27.63 -3.89 -16.02
N LEU A 422 -27.94 -5.14 -16.31
CA LEU A 422 -27.20 -5.97 -17.28
C LEU A 422 -27.51 -5.62 -18.75
N ARG A 423 -28.74 -5.18 -19.07
CA ARG A 423 -29.12 -4.73 -20.42
C ARG A 423 -28.56 -3.38 -20.84
N ARG A 424 -28.13 -2.56 -19.90
CA ARG A 424 -27.51 -1.25 -20.19
C ARG A 424 -26.28 -1.35 -21.10
N ARG A 425 -25.75 -2.55 -21.33
CA ARG A 425 -24.54 -2.85 -22.11
C ARG A 425 -24.76 -3.09 -23.58
N THR A 426 -25.97 -3.34 -24.00
CA THR A 426 -26.34 -3.54 -25.39
C THR A 426 -26.88 -2.25 -26.02
#